data_2290ff446ae163c6a0c24987925330d9
#
_entry.id   2290ff446ae163c6a0c24987925330d9
#
_cell.length_a   1.000
_cell.length_b   1.000
_cell.length_c   1.000
_cell.angle_alpha   90.00
_cell.angle_beta   90.00
_cell.angle_gamma   90.00
#
_symmetry.space_group_name_H-M   'P 1'
#
loop_
_entity.id
_entity.type
_entity.pdbx_description
1 polymer ?
#
loop_
_entity_poly.entity_id
_entity_poly.type
_entity_poly.pdbx_seq_one_letter_code
_entity_poly.pdbx_strand_id
1 'polypeptide(L)'
;MLLTGADSIDAERAFSKATRSRRRAALKRRLRREPAERGRLAIYDERKLRRAGGRPHGIREIPLDAIDGTLEAGKAKQFDREFRPASTAGTRWQRVWIAEQRGAVLPPISVVPTDGGYAVRDGHHRVSVARARGAATIDAEVLAA
;
A
#
# COMPACT_ATOMS: atom_id res chain seq x y z
N MET A 1 26.05 -5.29 5.10
CA MET A 1 26.05 -3.97 5.76
C MET A 1 25.15 -4.05 7.00
N LEU A 2 25.69 -3.73 8.16
CA LEU A 2 24.94 -3.77 9.41
C LEU A 2 23.93 -2.62 9.49
N LEU A 3 22.74 -2.89 10.02
CA LEU A 3 21.75 -1.86 10.34
C LEU A 3 22.35 -0.93 11.40
N THR A 4 22.38 0.35 11.10
CA THR A 4 22.74 1.32 12.11
C THR A 4 21.56 1.54 13.04
N GLY A 5 21.79 1.84 14.32
CA GLY A 5 20.72 2.19 15.24
C GLY A 5 19.88 3.38 14.77
N ALA A 6 20.50 4.28 13.97
CA ALA A 6 19.80 5.43 13.38
C ALA A 6 18.71 5.01 12.39
N ASP A 7 18.97 4.04 11.52
CA ASP A 7 17.96 3.56 10.56
C ASP A 7 16.76 2.93 11.27
N SER A 8 17.00 2.16 12.33
CA SER A 8 15.93 1.55 13.11
C SER A 8 15.07 2.60 13.83
N ILE A 9 15.69 3.62 14.40
CA ILE A 9 14.99 4.73 15.07
C ILE A 9 14.18 5.53 14.06
N ASP A 10 14.76 5.82 12.91
CA ASP A 10 14.08 6.56 11.84
C ASP A 10 12.90 5.77 11.28
N ALA A 11 13.05 4.46 11.12
CA ALA A 11 11.96 3.58 10.68
C ALA A 11 10.82 3.54 11.71
N GLU A 12 11.13 3.47 13.00
CA GLU A 12 10.12 3.53 14.07
C GLU A 12 9.38 4.86 14.07
N ARG A 13 10.08 5.96 13.90
CA ARG A 13 9.47 7.30 13.82
C ARG A 13 8.57 7.43 12.60
N ALA A 14 9.04 6.96 11.46
CA ALA A 14 8.25 6.97 10.23
C ALA A 14 6.99 6.12 10.39
N PHE A 15 7.10 4.94 10.98
CA PHE A 15 5.96 4.08 11.26
C PHE A 15 4.96 4.70 12.23
N SER A 16 5.45 5.30 13.32
CA SER A 16 4.61 6.01 14.28
C SER A 16 3.85 7.17 13.64
N LYS A 17 4.53 7.92 12.78
CA LYS A 17 3.90 9.01 12.02
C LYS A 17 2.80 8.48 11.09
N ALA A 18 3.07 7.39 10.39
CA ALA A 18 2.12 6.77 9.46
C ALA A 18 0.89 6.20 10.18
N THR A 19 1.08 5.53 11.31
CA THR A 19 -0.04 5.01 12.12
C THR A 19 -0.88 6.12 12.72
N ARG A 20 -0.25 7.19 13.18
CA ARG A 20 -0.96 8.38 13.67
C ARG A 20 -1.77 9.04 12.56
N SER A 21 -1.21 9.11 11.35
CA SER A 21 -1.92 9.63 10.18
C SER A 21 -3.19 8.84 9.90
N ARG A 22 -3.12 7.51 10.01
CA ARG A 22 -4.29 6.63 9.86
C ARG A 22 -5.36 6.93 10.92
N ARG A 23 -4.96 7.04 12.19
CA ARG A 23 -5.89 7.35 13.29
C ARG A 23 -6.53 8.72 13.10
N ARG A 24 -5.76 9.71 12.68
CA ARG A 24 -6.25 11.05 12.42
C ARG A 24 -7.26 11.07 11.28
N ALA A 25 -6.99 10.35 10.20
CA ALA A 25 -7.91 10.22 9.08
C ALA A 25 -9.23 9.55 9.51
N ALA A 26 -9.14 8.50 10.33
CA ALA A 26 -10.32 7.82 10.87
C ALA A 26 -11.15 8.75 11.76
N LEU A 27 -10.49 9.54 12.62
CA LEU A 27 -11.16 10.52 13.46
C LEU A 27 -11.88 11.59 12.64
N LYS A 28 -11.22 12.13 11.62
CA LYS A 28 -11.83 13.11 10.71
C LYS A 28 -13.08 12.57 10.03
N ARG A 29 -13.04 11.32 9.56
CA ARG A 29 -14.21 10.67 8.97
C ARG A 29 -15.36 10.56 9.97
N ARG A 30 -15.07 10.16 11.22
CA ARG A 30 -16.08 10.08 12.28
C ARG A 30 -16.70 11.43 12.59
N LEU A 31 -15.90 12.49 12.67
CA LEU A 31 -16.38 13.85 12.92
C LEU A 31 -17.24 14.37 11.77
N ARG A 32 -16.97 13.96 10.55
CA ARG A 32 -17.76 14.31 9.35
C ARG A 32 -18.97 13.39 9.17
N ARG A 33 -19.15 12.42 10.05
CA ARG A 33 -20.21 11.39 9.97
C ARG A 33 -20.20 10.61 8.64
N GLU A 34 -18.99 10.41 8.10
CA GLU A 34 -18.81 9.59 6.91
C GLU A 34 -18.91 8.11 7.25
N PRO A 35 -19.46 7.27 6.35
CA PRO A 35 -19.48 5.82 6.56
C PRO A 35 -18.07 5.26 6.73
N ALA A 36 -17.91 4.31 7.65
CA ALA A 36 -16.60 3.68 7.92
C ALA A 36 -16.01 3.02 6.67
N GLU A 37 -16.85 2.55 5.76
CA GLU A 37 -16.45 1.90 4.50
C GLU A 37 -15.61 2.82 3.60
N ARG A 38 -15.82 4.12 3.66
CA ARG A 38 -15.04 5.09 2.87
C ARG A 38 -13.56 5.13 3.25
N GLY A 39 -13.24 4.72 4.48
CA GLY A 39 -11.86 4.66 4.95
C GLY A 39 -11.20 3.31 4.72
N ARG A 40 -11.93 2.32 4.25
CA ARG A 40 -11.42 0.97 4.04
C ARG A 40 -10.88 0.78 2.64
N LEU A 41 -9.84 -0.04 2.56
CA LEU A 41 -9.31 -0.50 1.29
C LEU A 41 -10.33 -1.43 0.63
N ALA A 42 -10.68 -1.16 -0.62
CA ALA A 42 -11.63 -1.98 -1.36
C ALA A 42 -11.07 -3.38 -1.59
N ILE A 43 -11.92 -4.38 -1.44
CA ILE A 43 -11.56 -5.78 -1.66
C ILE A 43 -12.17 -6.23 -2.98
N TYR A 44 -11.33 -6.68 -3.91
CA TYR A 44 -11.76 -7.15 -5.22
C TYR A 44 -11.67 -8.67 -5.31
N ASP A 45 -12.63 -9.27 -6.02
CA ASP A 45 -12.61 -10.68 -6.36
C ASP A 45 -11.82 -10.85 -7.67
N GLU A 46 -10.68 -11.49 -7.59
CA GLU A 46 -9.80 -11.72 -8.74
C GLU A 46 -10.52 -12.44 -9.88
N ARG A 47 -11.42 -13.38 -9.57
CA ARG A 47 -12.19 -14.12 -10.59
C ARG A 47 -13.08 -13.19 -11.41
N LYS A 48 -13.71 -12.22 -10.78
CA LYS A 48 -14.54 -11.22 -11.47
C LYS A 48 -13.71 -10.31 -12.35
N LEU A 49 -12.52 -9.92 -11.89
CA LEU A 49 -11.60 -9.11 -12.67
C LEU A 49 -11.05 -9.88 -13.89
N ARG A 50 -10.74 -11.16 -13.73
CA ARG A 50 -10.28 -12.02 -14.83
C ARG A 50 -11.31 -12.13 -15.96
N ARG A 51 -12.60 -12.13 -15.64
CA ARG A 51 -13.68 -12.18 -16.63
C ARG A 51 -13.76 -10.93 -17.50
N ALA A 52 -13.25 -9.80 -17.01
CA ALA A 52 -13.24 -8.55 -17.78
C ALA A 52 -12.20 -8.54 -18.91
N GLY A 53 -11.30 -9.52 -18.95
CA GLY A 53 -10.37 -9.74 -20.07
C GLY A 53 -9.28 -8.69 -20.19
N GLY A 54 -8.17 -8.87 -19.48
CA GLY A 54 -7.00 -8.02 -19.64
C GLY A 54 -5.81 -8.82 -20.17
N ARG A 55 -4.95 -8.16 -20.95
CA ARG A 55 -3.64 -8.70 -21.31
C ARG A 55 -2.61 -8.33 -20.25
N PRO A 56 -1.58 -9.18 -19.99
CA PRO A 56 -0.45 -8.76 -19.17
C PRO A 56 0.19 -7.52 -19.82
N HIS A 57 0.47 -6.51 -19.00
CA HIS A 57 1.11 -5.30 -19.49
C HIS A 57 2.59 -5.21 -19.10
N GLY A 58 3.15 -6.28 -18.50
CA GLY A 58 4.53 -6.28 -18.06
C GLY A 58 4.79 -5.31 -16.89
N ILE A 59 6.05 -4.94 -16.71
CA ILE A 59 6.46 -4.02 -15.65
C ILE A 59 6.33 -2.59 -16.15
N ARG A 60 5.64 -1.76 -15.38
CA ARG A 60 5.49 -0.33 -15.68
C ARG A 60 5.38 0.47 -14.39
N GLU A 61 5.68 1.73 -14.51
CA GLU A 61 5.48 2.69 -13.44
C GLU A 61 3.99 3.10 -13.42
N ILE A 62 3.36 2.97 -12.26
CA ILE A 62 1.94 3.34 -12.11
C ILE A 62 1.79 4.41 -11.01
N PRO A 63 0.80 5.31 -11.13
CA PRO A 63 0.53 6.26 -10.06
C PRO A 63 0.06 5.55 -8.79
N LEU A 64 0.60 5.93 -7.64
CA LEU A 64 0.11 5.40 -6.36
C LEU A 64 -1.36 5.73 -6.13
N ASP A 65 -1.81 6.87 -6.59
CA ASP A 65 -3.22 7.29 -6.48
C ASP A 65 -4.18 6.42 -7.31
N ALA A 66 -3.67 5.65 -8.27
CA ALA A 66 -4.47 4.73 -9.06
C ALA A 66 -4.66 3.37 -8.38
N ILE A 67 -3.97 3.11 -7.26
CA ILE A 67 -4.12 1.89 -6.49
C ILE A 67 -5.29 2.07 -5.53
N ASP A 68 -6.39 1.38 -5.78
CA ASP A 68 -7.65 1.60 -5.09
C ASP A 68 -8.14 0.42 -4.25
N GLY A 69 -7.40 -0.70 -4.25
CA GLY A 69 -7.85 -1.85 -3.52
C GLY A 69 -6.84 -3.00 -3.45
N THR A 70 -7.32 -4.11 -2.96
CA THR A 70 -6.56 -5.33 -2.73
C THR A 70 -7.33 -6.56 -3.17
N LEU A 71 -6.59 -7.62 -3.51
CA LEU A 71 -7.18 -8.94 -3.73
C LEU A 71 -7.21 -9.79 -2.45
N GLU A 72 -6.64 -9.27 -1.34
CA GLU A 72 -6.54 -10.01 -0.07
C GLU A 72 -7.32 -9.30 1.04
N ALA A 73 -8.40 -9.92 1.50
CA ALA A 73 -9.25 -9.37 2.57
C ALA A 73 -8.48 -9.08 3.86
N GLY A 74 -7.50 -9.91 4.21
CA GLY A 74 -6.65 -9.72 5.40
C GLY A 74 -5.85 -8.43 5.36
N LYS A 75 -5.44 -7.99 4.18
CA LYS A 75 -4.68 -6.75 4.00
C LYS A 75 -5.54 -5.50 4.17
N ALA A 76 -6.84 -5.61 3.90
CA ALA A 76 -7.77 -4.50 4.12
C ALA A 76 -7.89 -4.11 5.60
N LYS A 77 -7.51 -5.00 6.51
CA LYS A 77 -7.45 -4.71 7.95
C LYS A 77 -6.13 -4.04 8.35
N GLN A 78 -5.06 -4.30 7.62
CA GLN A 78 -3.73 -3.76 7.91
C GLN A 78 -3.49 -2.37 7.31
N PHE A 79 -4.23 -2.02 6.27
CA PHE A 79 -4.07 -0.74 5.58
C PHE A 79 -5.42 -0.10 5.33
N ASP A 80 -5.48 1.22 5.42
CA ASP A 80 -6.68 1.96 5.06
C ASP A 80 -6.71 2.25 3.55
N ARG A 81 -7.72 2.99 3.11
CA ARG A 81 -7.94 3.32 1.70
C ARG A 81 -6.72 3.98 1.03
N GLU A 82 -5.92 4.71 1.78
CA GLU A 82 -4.70 5.34 1.28
C GLU A 82 -3.44 4.59 1.67
N PHE A 83 -3.58 3.32 2.04
CA PHE A 83 -2.49 2.43 2.45
C PHE A 83 -1.73 2.90 3.69
N ARG A 84 -2.37 3.69 4.55
CA ARG A 84 -1.79 4.00 5.85
C ARG A 84 -1.83 2.75 6.73
N PRO A 85 -0.73 2.43 7.43
CA PRO A 85 -0.62 1.16 8.15
C PRO A 85 -1.33 1.18 9.50
N ALA A 86 -1.92 0.05 9.86
CA ALA A 86 -2.28 -0.26 11.23
C ALA A 86 -1.04 -0.69 12.00
N SER A 87 -1.12 -0.71 13.35
CA SER A 87 -0.02 -1.13 14.21
C SER A 87 0.46 -2.55 13.92
N THR A 88 -0.40 -3.42 13.41
CA THR A 88 -0.10 -4.81 13.07
C THR A 88 0.87 -4.97 11.90
N ALA A 89 1.08 -3.92 11.10
CA ALA A 89 1.97 -3.95 9.94
C ALA A 89 3.44 -3.68 10.28
N GLY A 90 3.76 -3.43 11.56
CA GLY A 90 4.98 -2.74 12.00
C GLY A 90 6.31 -3.30 11.54
N THR A 91 6.61 -4.57 11.82
CA THR A 91 7.94 -5.14 11.56
C THR A 91 8.26 -5.16 10.06
N ARG A 92 7.35 -5.64 9.25
CA ARG A 92 7.55 -5.72 7.79
C ARG A 92 7.60 -4.34 7.16
N TRP A 93 6.75 -3.43 7.63
CA TRP A 93 6.72 -2.05 7.17
C TRP A 93 8.07 -1.36 7.40
N GLN A 94 8.63 -1.50 8.61
CA GLN A 94 9.91 -0.91 8.96
C GLN A 94 11.07 -1.49 8.14
N ARG A 95 11.06 -2.79 7.88
CA ARG A 95 12.07 -3.42 7.01
C ARG A 95 12.06 -2.85 5.59
N VAL A 96 10.88 -2.67 5.03
CA VAL A 96 10.72 -2.06 3.70
C VAL A 96 11.22 -0.61 3.73
N TRP A 97 10.85 0.14 4.75
CA TRP A 97 11.29 1.53 4.90
C TRP A 97 12.82 1.64 4.96
N ILE A 98 13.45 0.78 5.75
CA ILE A 98 14.92 0.74 5.87
C ILE A 98 15.58 0.38 4.54
N ALA A 99 15.05 -0.59 3.83
CA ALA A 99 15.57 -0.99 2.51
C ALA A 99 15.51 0.19 1.53
N GLU A 100 14.39 0.89 1.48
CA GLU A 100 14.24 2.12 0.67
C GLU A 100 15.25 3.19 1.08
N GLN A 101 15.39 3.42 2.38
CA GLN A 101 16.32 4.43 2.92
C GLN A 101 17.77 4.14 2.52
N ARG A 102 18.12 2.87 2.38
CA ARG A 102 19.45 2.44 1.96
C ARG A 102 19.66 2.41 0.45
N GLY A 103 18.64 2.78 -0.31
CA GLY A 103 18.68 2.78 -1.76
C GLY A 103 18.59 1.39 -2.39
N ALA A 104 18.10 0.39 -1.67
CA ALA A 104 17.86 -0.92 -2.24
C ALA A 104 16.82 -0.84 -3.36
N VAL A 105 17.08 -1.54 -4.46
CA VAL A 105 16.11 -1.68 -5.53
C VAL A 105 15.13 -2.80 -5.13
N LEU A 106 13.91 -2.41 -4.75
CA LEU A 106 12.88 -3.36 -4.38
C LEU A 106 12.22 -3.95 -5.63
N PRO A 107 11.78 -5.22 -5.57
CA PRO A 107 11.05 -5.80 -6.69
C PRO A 107 9.76 -5.02 -6.97
N PRO A 108 9.29 -5.01 -8.23
CA PRO A 108 7.98 -4.42 -8.53
C PRO A 108 6.88 -5.08 -7.72
N ILE A 109 5.87 -4.31 -7.36
CA ILE A 109 4.63 -4.88 -6.80
C ILE A 109 3.86 -5.60 -7.90
N SER A 110 2.92 -6.47 -7.52
CA SER A 110 2.01 -7.13 -8.47
C SER A 110 0.61 -6.58 -8.31
N VAL A 111 0.03 -6.12 -9.40
CA VAL A 111 -1.32 -5.53 -9.41
C VAL A 111 -2.16 -6.13 -10.54
N VAL A 112 -3.47 -6.04 -10.36
CA VAL A 112 -4.47 -6.43 -11.36
C VAL A 112 -5.31 -5.20 -11.70
N PRO A 113 -5.57 -4.90 -12.99
CA PRO A 113 -6.43 -3.77 -13.35
C PRO A 113 -7.84 -3.91 -12.80
N THR A 114 -8.39 -2.80 -12.31
CA THR A 114 -9.81 -2.64 -11.97
C THR A 114 -10.45 -1.68 -12.96
N ASP A 115 -11.75 -1.42 -12.82
CA ASP A 115 -12.44 -0.47 -13.71
C ASP A 115 -11.83 0.94 -13.67
N GLY A 116 -11.36 1.37 -12.50
CA GLY A 116 -10.84 2.73 -12.32
C GLY A 116 -9.38 2.81 -11.92
N GLY A 117 -8.69 1.69 -11.77
CA GLY A 117 -7.31 1.70 -11.28
C GLY A 117 -6.72 0.31 -11.16
N TYR A 118 -6.11 0.02 -10.01
CA TYR A 118 -5.40 -1.24 -9.77
C TYR A 118 -5.69 -1.77 -8.37
N ALA A 119 -5.83 -3.09 -8.25
CA ALA A 119 -5.88 -3.81 -6.98
C ALA A 119 -4.55 -4.52 -6.74
N VAL A 120 -4.02 -4.43 -5.54
CA VAL A 120 -2.74 -5.04 -5.18
C VAL A 120 -2.91 -6.53 -4.93
N ARG A 121 -2.10 -7.34 -5.60
CA ARG A 121 -1.95 -8.76 -5.32
C ARG A 121 -0.83 -9.00 -4.31
N ASP A 122 0.34 -8.40 -4.54
CA ASP A 122 1.51 -8.50 -3.68
C ASP A 122 2.24 -7.17 -3.62
N GLY A 123 2.72 -6.82 -2.43
CA GLY A 123 3.48 -5.61 -2.22
C GLY A 123 2.76 -4.52 -1.43
N HIS A 124 1.78 -4.87 -0.62
CA HIS A 124 1.02 -3.89 0.19
C HIS A 124 1.92 -3.02 1.07
N HIS A 125 2.93 -3.61 1.71
CA HIS A 125 3.86 -2.85 2.55
C HIS A 125 4.72 -1.89 1.73
N ARG A 126 5.13 -2.28 0.53
CA ARG A 126 5.87 -1.41 -0.41
C ARG A 126 5.04 -0.22 -0.86
N VAL A 127 3.77 -0.45 -1.16
CA VAL A 127 2.82 0.65 -1.48
C VAL A 127 2.69 1.61 -0.30
N SER A 128 2.48 1.08 0.90
CA SER A 128 2.32 1.89 2.11
C SER A 128 3.57 2.74 2.40
N VAL A 129 4.75 2.15 2.33
CA VAL A 129 6.01 2.87 2.55
C VAL A 129 6.24 3.92 1.47
N ALA A 130 5.98 3.60 0.21
CA ALA A 130 6.13 4.55 -0.89
C ALA A 130 5.24 5.79 -0.69
N ARG A 131 3.99 5.59 -0.30
CA ARG A 131 3.08 6.70 0.01
C ARG A 131 3.56 7.51 1.22
N ALA A 132 4.01 6.85 2.28
CA ALA A 132 4.54 7.53 3.47
C ALA A 132 5.79 8.36 3.15
N ARG A 133 6.58 7.93 2.18
CA ARG A 133 7.77 8.66 1.73
C ARG A 133 7.46 9.76 0.69
N GLY A 134 6.20 9.93 0.33
CA GLY A 134 5.78 10.98 -0.60
C GLY A 134 6.04 10.67 -2.07
N ALA A 135 6.26 9.41 -2.44
CA ALA A 135 6.39 9.02 -3.83
C ALA A 135 5.08 9.23 -4.59
N ALA A 136 5.16 9.57 -5.85
CA ALA A 136 4.00 9.72 -6.72
C ALA A 136 3.66 8.43 -7.46
N THR A 137 4.66 7.62 -7.74
CA THR A 137 4.55 6.41 -8.55
C THR A 137 5.28 5.23 -7.91
N ILE A 138 5.00 4.04 -8.41
CA ILE A 138 5.66 2.81 -8.00
C ILE A 138 5.76 1.86 -9.20
N ASP A 139 6.85 1.10 -9.26
CA ASP A 139 7.00 0.07 -10.28
C ASP A 139 6.11 -1.12 -9.97
N ALA A 140 5.35 -1.55 -10.97
CA ALA A 140 4.39 -2.63 -10.82
C ALA A 140 4.42 -3.58 -12.01
N GLU A 141 4.34 -4.86 -11.73
CA GLU A 141 3.99 -5.86 -12.71
C GLU A 141 2.47 -5.88 -12.83
N VAL A 142 1.97 -5.47 -13.98
CA VAL A 142 0.53 -5.45 -14.24
C VAL A 142 0.13 -6.79 -14.84
N LEU A 143 -0.54 -7.58 -14.02
CA LEU A 143 -0.95 -8.94 -14.37
C LEU A 143 -2.22 -8.91 -15.20
N ALA A 144 -2.40 -9.95 -16.02
CA ALA A 144 -3.69 -10.17 -16.65
C ALA A 144 -4.74 -10.46 -15.57
N ALA A 145 -5.87 -9.85 -15.74
CA ALA A 145 -7.01 -10.22 -14.93
C ALA A 145 -7.53 -11.61 -15.32
#